data_9a5e8c4225ac20d11d8454b58067da54
#
_entry.id   9a5e8c4225ac20d11d8454b58067da54
#
_cell.length_a   1.000
_cell.length_b   1.000
_cell.length_c   1.000
_cell.angle_alpha   90.00
_cell.angle_beta   90.00
_cell.angle_gamma   90.00
#
_symmetry.space_group_name_H-M   'P 1'
#
loop_
_entity.id
_entity.type
_entity.pdbx_description
1 polymer ?
#
loop_
_entity_poly.entity_id
_entity_poly.type
_entity_poly.pdbx_seq_one_letter_code
_entity_poly.pdbx_strand_id
1 'polypeptide(L)'
;MIKSRKVEKIVTSKKVLEGAGVKLNRVFGYYEIPIFDPFLLLDHFKSENPDDFMAGFPWHPHRGIETVTYMLEGKVKHGDSLGNKGIIESGDVQWMTAGSGIIHEEMPENSANGIEGFQLWVNLSAKNKMNSPRYQEIKKEEIPTVAMPDNVIVKVICGKINGIRGPVEGIAAQPTLFDVNIPPGSSFKYSLNQNQNVSAYIFKGTAYFDDNVEVEELTSVVFGEGDSVRIEARKNTVRALLISGAPLNEEIAWNGPIVMNSQEELKTAFSEFRNGTFIK
;
A
#
# COMPACT_ATOMS: atom_id res chain seq x y z
N MET A 1 -31.34 -0.36 -1.36
CA MET A 1 -30.85 0.17 -0.07
C MET A 1 -29.34 -0.05 -0.06
N ILE A 2 -28.57 0.97 0.32
CA ILE A 2 -27.11 0.85 0.48
C ILE A 2 -26.85 -0.10 1.66
N LYS A 3 -26.08 -1.18 1.42
CA LYS A 3 -25.72 -2.18 2.42
C LYS A 3 -24.33 -1.87 2.97
N SER A 4 -24.22 -1.54 4.25
CA SER A 4 -22.90 -1.38 4.90
C SER A 4 -22.17 -2.73 4.94
N ARG A 5 -20.89 -2.71 4.59
CA ARG A 5 -20.01 -3.87 4.74
C ARG A 5 -19.68 -4.08 6.20
N LYS A 6 -19.76 -5.31 6.65
CA LYS A 6 -19.37 -5.69 8.01
C LYS A 6 -17.89 -6.07 8.05
N VAL A 7 -17.30 -5.99 9.24
CA VAL A 7 -15.98 -6.55 9.52
C VAL A 7 -16.05 -8.06 9.37
N GLU A 8 -15.25 -8.61 8.47
CA GLU A 8 -15.14 -10.05 8.25
C GLU A 8 -13.92 -10.63 8.93
N LYS A 9 -12.80 -9.88 8.89
CA LYS A 9 -11.55 -10.31 9.51
C LYS A 9 -10.77 -9.12 10.07
N ILE A 10 -10.04 -9.38 11.14
CA ILE A 10 -9.11 -8.44 11.78
C ILE A 10 -7.72 -9.06 11.72
N VAL A 11 -6.73 -8.29 11.26
CA VAL A 11 -5.33 -8.71 11.11
C VAL A 11 -4.44 -7.69 11.80
N THR A 12 -3.83 -8.08 12.92
CA THR A 12 -2.87 -7.24 13.64
C THR A 12 -1.49 -7.36 13.01
N SER A 13 -0.81 -6.25 12.82
CA SER A 13 0.53 -6.23 12.24
C SER A 13 1.57 -6.93 13.11
N LYS A 14 2.64 -7.40 12.49
CA LYS A 14 3.75 -8.10 13.15
C LYS A 14 5.04 -7.31 12.92
N LYS A 15 5.85 -7.17 13.95
CA LYS A 15 7.20 -6.60 13.81
C LYS A 15 8.08 -7.57 13.03
N VAL A 16 8.75 -7.05 12.00
CA VAL A 16 9.68 -7.82 11.15
C VAL A 16 10.93 -6.99 10.85
N LEU A 17 11.97 -7.67 10.37
CA LEU A 17 13.18 -7.06 9.81
C LEU A 17 13.19 -7.35 8.32
N GLU A 18 13.34 -6.30 7.51
CA GLU A 18 13.39 -6.40 6.05
C GLU A 18 14.57 -5.61 5.47
N GLY A 19 14.78 -5.74 4.17
CA GLY A 19 15.91 -5.07 3.50
C GLY A 19 17.24 -5.46 4.14
N ALA A 20 18.09 -4.49 4.40
CA ALA A 20 19.39 -4.69 5.05
C ALA A 20 19.30 -4.58 6.60
N GLY A 21 18.12 -4.68 7.19
CA GLY A 21 17.89 -4.62 8.65
C GLY A 21 16.90 -3.53 9.09
N VAL A 22 16.02 -3.09 8.20
CA VAL A 22 14.96 -2.11 8.51
C VAL A 22 13.90 -2.77 9.38
N LYS A 23 13.62 -2.15 10.54
CA LYS A 23 12.53 -2.56 11.44
C LYS A 23 11.21 -1.95 10.97
N LEU A 24 10.20 -2.78 10.79
CA LEU A 24 8.87 -2.33 10.36
C LEU A 24 7.76 -3.22 10.92
N ASN A 25 6.51 -2.77 10.76
CA ASN A 25 5.33 -3.54 11.06
C ASN A 25 4.74 -4.07 9.75
N ARG A 26 4.80 -5.38 9.53
CA ARG A 26 4.10 -6.05 8.42
C ARG A 26 2.63 -6.19 8.75
N VAL A 27 1.79 -5.48 8.03
CA VAL A 27 0.33 -5.47 8.24
C VAL A 27 -0.28 -6.74 7.66
N PHE A 28 0.12 -7.08 6.44
CA PHE A 28 -0.17 -8.36 5.79
C PHE A 28 0.91 -8.68 4.74
N GLY A 29 0.99 -9.95 4.35
CA GLY A 29 1.96 -10.43 3.37
C GLY A 29 1.65 -11.86 2.94
N TYR A 30 2.69 -12.63 2.67
CA TYR A 30 2.60 -13.99 2.11
C TYR A 30 1.60 -14.91 2.83
N TYR A 31 1.53 -14.84 4.15
CA TYR A 31 0.68 -15.74 4.94
C TYR A 31 -0.81 -15.36 4.94
N GLU A 32 -1.13 -14.13 4.53
CA GLU A 32 -2.49 -13.61 4.47
C GLU A 32 -3.11 -13.67 3.07
N ILE A 33 -2.39 -14.23 2.06
CA ILE A 33 -2.93 -14.42 0.72
C ILE A 33 -4.00 -15.54 0.72
N PRO A 34 -5.13 -15.38 0.02
CA PRO A 34 -5.52 -14.30 -0.91
C PRO A 34 -6.46 -13.24 -0.28
N ILE A 35 -6.49 -13.11 1.04
CA ILE A 35 -7.49 -12.31 1.76
C ILE A 35 -7.54 -10.85 1.29
N PHE A 36 -6.39 -10.31 0.90
CA PHE A 36 -6.24 -8.92 0.47
C PHE A 36 -6.14 -8.74 -1.06
N ASP A 37 -6.37 -9.81 -1.87
CA ASP A 37 -6.29 -9.70 -3.34
C ASP A 37 -7.04 -8.45 -3.84
N PRO A 38 -6.43 -7.58 -4.66
CA PRO A 38 -5.17 -7.74 -5.41
C PRO A 38 -3.90 -7.26 -4.67
N PHE A 39 -3.99 -6.96 -3.38
CA PHE A 39 -2.85 -6.50 -2.59
C PHE A 39 -2.11 -7.69 -2.01
N LEU A 40 -0.78 -7.64 -2.09
CA LEU A 40 0.09 -8.73 -1.69
C LEU A 40 0.77 -8.49 -0.34
N LEU A 41 1.13 -7.23 -0.08
CA LEU A 41 1.90 -6.84 1.08
C LEU A 41 1.58 -5.39 1.46
N LEU A 42 1.50 -5.13 2.75
CA LEU A 42 1.53 -3.78 3.31
C LEU A 42 2.50 -3.77 4.50
N ASP A 43 3.53 -2.94 4.39
CA ASP A 43 4.48 -2.66 5.46
C ASP A 43 4.31 -1.21 5.93
N HIS A 44 4.32 -1.01 7.25
CA HIS A 44 4.35 0.28 7.90
C HIS A 44 5.67 0.44 8.64
N PHE A 45 6.56 1.26 8.12
CA PHE A 45 7.82 1.60 8.77
C PHE A 45 7.67 2.92 9.55
N LYS A 46 8.15 2.92 10.79
CA LYS A 46 8.11 4.08 11.68
C LYS A 46 9.17 3.95 12.75
N SER A 47 10.11 4.89 12.78
CA SER A 47 11.10 5.02 13.86
C SER A 47 11.72 6.41 13.89
N GLU A 48 12.01 6.90 15.08
CA GLU A 48 12.84 8.07 15.31
C GLU A 48 14.34 7.70 15.48
N ASN A 49 14.64 6.39 15.65
CA ASN A 49 16.02 5.90 15.78
C ASN A 49 16.60 5.55 14.41
N PRO A 50 17.64 6.24 13.93
CA PRO A 50 18.29 5.95 12.64
C PRO A 50 18.76 4.50 12.48
N ASP A 51 19.19 3.85 13.55
CA ASP A 51 19.65 2.45 13.50
C ASP A 51 18.56 1.47 13.08
N ASP A 52 17.30 1.87 13.16
CA ASP A 52 16.15 1.04 12.79
C ASP A 52 15.85 1.07 11.29
N PHE A 53 16.34 2.07 10.53
CA PHE A 53 15.93 2.27 9.14
C PHE A 53 17.05 2.64 8.18
N MET A 54 18.18 3.23 8.63
CA MET A 54 19.23 3.74 7.74
C MET A 54 19.91 2.66 6.88
N ALA A 55 19.79 1.38 7.25
CA ALA A 55 20.27 0.29 6.41
C ALA A 55 19.56 0.19 5.06
N GLY A 56 18.28 0.62 5.00
CA GLY A 56 17.49 0.73 3.79
C GLY A 56 17.28 -0.58 3.05
N PHE A 57 16.94 -0.41 1.78
CA PHE A 57 16.72 -1.51 0.83
C PHE A 57 17.72 -1.34 -0.33
N PRO A 58 18.94 -1.92 -0.22
CA PRO A 58 19.92 -1.91 -1.29
C PRO A 58 19.39 -2.55 -2.57
N TRP A 59 20.11 -2.38 -3.68
CA TRP A 59 19.72 -2.87 -5.00
C TRP A 59 19.11 -4.26 -4.99
N HIS A 60 17.82 -4.35 -5.35
CA HIS A 60 17.04 -5.57 -5.38
C HIS A 60 16.06 -5.58 -6.57
N PRO A 61 15.72 -6.77 -7.12
CA PRO A 61 14.81 -6.88 -8.25
C PRO A 61 13.36 -6.85 -7.82
N HIS A 62 12.45 -6.46 -8.75
CA HIS A 62 11.01 -6.76 -8.68
C HIS A 62 10.52 -7.21 -10.05
N ARG A 63 9.57 -8.14 -10.09
CA ARG A 63 8.85 -8.55 -11.30
C ARG A 63 7.43 -8.97 -10.95
N GLY A 64 6.48 -8.63 -11.84
CA GLY A 64 5.10 -9.11 -11.78
C GLY A 64 4.21 -8.39 -10.76
N ILE A 65 4.67 -7.28 -10.20
CA ILE A 65 3.96 -6.47 -9.22
C ILE A 65 4.08 -4.98 -9.50
N GLU A 66 3.32 -4.21 -8.77
CA GLU A 66 3.53 -2.78 -8.56
C GLU A 66 3.89 -2.55 -7.08
N THR A 67 4.78 -1.58 -6.83
CA THR A 67 5.14 -1.15 -5.47
C THR A 67 4.73 0.31 -5.28
N VAL A 68 4.22 0.62 -4.09
CA VAL A 68 3.78 1.97 -3.72
C VAL A 68 4.47 2.36 -2.44
N THR A 69 5.30 3.41 -2.50
CA THR A 69 5.90 4.03 -1.33
C THR A 69 5.14 5.32 -1.04
N TYR A 70 4.53 5.42 0.14
CA TYR A 70 3.87 6.64 0.62
C TYR A 70 4.56 7.12 1.89
N MET A 71 5.19 8.29 1.81
CA MET A 71 5.90 8.89 2.94
C MET A 71 4.97 9.76 3.77
N LEU A 72 4.98 9.57 5.10
CA LEU A 72 4.34 10.46 6.06
C LEU A 72 5.35 11.41 6.69
N GLU A 73 6.56 10.90 6.98
CA GLU A 73 7.67 11.66 7.58
C GLU A 73 9.00 11.15 7.04
N GLY A 74 9.98 12.04 6.92
CA GLY A 74 11.32 11.73 6.46
C GLY A 74 11.46 11.73 4.94
N LYS A 75 12.53 11.10 4.45
CA LYS A 75 12.91 11.07 3.04
C LYS A 75 13.55 9.74 2.67
N VAL A 76 13.26 9.28 1.46
CA VAL A 76 13.88 8.09 0.86
C VAL A 76 14.44 8.45 -0.51
N LYS A 77 15.73 8.22 -0.70
CA LYS A 77 16.34 8.24 -2.03
C LYS A 77 16.04 6.95 -2.76
N HIS A 78 15.68 7.04 -4.01
CA HIS A 78 15.54 5.88 -4.88
C HIS A 78 16.40 6.01 -6.13
N GLY A 79 16.78 4.86 -6.67
CA GLY A 79 17.43 4.74 -7.97
C GLY A 79 17.07 3.41 -8.61
N ASP A 80 17.05 3.32 -9.95
CA ASP A 80 16.68 2.10 -10.64
C ASP A 80 17.57 1.76 -11.86
N SER A 81 17.39 0.54 -12.38
CA SER A 81 18.11 0.00 -13.53
C SER A 81 17.76 0.67 -14.87
N LEU A 82 16.75 1.54 -14.91
CA LEU A 82 16.37 2.32 -16.10
C LEU A 82 17.00 3.71 -16.09
N GLY A 83 17.75 4.05 -15.01
CA GLY A 83 18.43 5.33 -14.85
C GLY A 83 17.59 6.40 -14.15
N ASN A 84 16.40 6.07 -13.65
CA ASN A 84 15.62 6.99 -12.83
C ASN A 84 16.27 7.14 -11.45
N LYS A 85 16.24 8.36 -10.93
CA LYS A 85 16.71 8.70 -9.58
C LYS A 85 15.85 9.82 -9.03
N GLY A 86 15.58 9.77 -7.73
CA GLY A 86 14.79 10.81 -7.09
C GLY A 86 14.79 10.72 -5.58
N ILE A 87 14.03 11.60 -4.96
CA ILE A 87 13.80 11.64 -3.52
C ILE A 87 12.30 11.69 -3.30
N ILE A 88 11.79 10.76 -2.51
CA ILE A 88 10.42 10.72 -2.03
C ILE A 88 10.43 11.39 -0.66
N GLU A 89 9.77 12.54 -0.54
CA GLU A 89 9.73 13.33 0.69
C GLU A 89 8.41 13.15 1.46
N SER A 90 8.34 13.69 2.67
CA SER A 90 7.13 13.67 3.49
C SER A 90 5.90 14.17 2.74
N GLY A 91 4.89 13.32 2.60
CA GLY A 91 3.65 13.55 1.86
C GLY A 91 3.66 13.07 0.42
N ASP A 92 4.82 12.77 -0.16
CA ASP A 92 4.95 12.27 -1.53
C ASP A 92 4.57 10.79 -1.65
N VAL A 93 4.20 10.39 -2.86
CA VAL A 93 3.93 9.00 -3.23
C VAL A 93 4.75 8.63 -4.47
N GLN A 94 5.38 7.47 -4.45
CA GLN A 94 5.93 6.84 -5.64
C GLN A 94 5.14 5.57 -5.94
N TRP A 95 4.60 5.47 -7.15
CA TRP A 95 3.96 4.27 -7.67
C TRP A 95 4.79 3.70 -8.81
N MET A 96 5.43 2.57 -8.58
CA MET A 96 6.28 1.89 -9.54
C MET A 96 5.61 0.61 -10.04
N THR A 97 5.35 0.52 -11.33
CA THR A 97 5.01 -0.74 -11.99
C THR A 97 6.31 -1.46 -12.33
N ALA A 98 6.61 -2.56 -11.65
CA ALA A 98 7.81 -3.36 -11.94
C ALA A 98 7.66 -4.20 -13.22
N GLY A 99 6.46 -4.70 -13.47
CA GLY A 99 6.11 -5.39 -14.72
C GLY A 99 7.08 -6.52 -15.08
N SER A 100 7.71 -6.41 -16.25
CA SER A 100 8.65 -7.41 -16.80
C SER A 100 9.99 -7.49 -16.06
N GLY A 101 10.27 -6.53 -15.19
CA GLY A 101 11.44 -6.53 -14.31
C GLY A 101 12.08 -5.17 -14.16
N ILE A 102 12.41 -4.85 -12.93
CA ILE A 102 13.19 -3.67 -12.54
C ILE A 102 14.13 -4.07 -11.41
N ILE A 103 15.27 -3.40 -11.32
CA ILE A 103 16.18 -3.50 -10.17
C ILE A 103 16.29 -2.09 -9.61
N HIS A 104 16.03 -1.93 -8.31
CA HIS A 104 16.07 -0.62 -7.68
C HIS A 104 16.62 -0.66 -6.26
N GLU A 105 16.89 0.51 -5.72
CA GLU A 105 17.23 0.71 -4.32
C GLU A 105 16.35 1.80 -3.70
N GLU A 106 16.09 1.66 -2.41
CA GLU A 106 15.37 2.65 -1.60
C GLU A 106 16.18 2.90 -0.32
N MET A 107 16.83 4.06 -0.26
CA MET A 107 17.79 4.40 0.81
C MET A 107 17.27 5.58 1.62
N PRO A 108 16.82 5.36 2.87
CA PRO A 108 16.40 6.43 3.75
C PRO A 108 17.51 7.46 4.00
N GLU A 109 17.12 8.71 4.13
CA GLU A 109 18.01 9.77 4.60
C GLU A 109 17.78 10.05 6.09
N ASN A 110 18.84 10.44 6.79
CA ASN A 110 18.71 10.84 8.19
C ASN A 110 17.83 12.10 8.30
N SER A 111 16.85 12.06 9.19
CA SER A 111 15.91 13.14 9.46
C SER A 111 15.77 13.37 10.97
N ALA A 112 15.66 14.63 11.38
CA ALA A 112 15.50 14.99 12.80
C ALA A 112 14.24 14.39 13.44
N ASN A 113 13.20 14.14 12.64
CA ASN A 113 11.92 13.57 13.07
C ASN A 113 11.82 12.06 12.79
N GLY A 114 12.92 11.43 12.35
CA GLY A 114 12.90 10.02 11.95
C GLY A 114 12.22 9.77 10.61
N ILE A 115 11.60 8.61 10.48
CA ILE A 115 10.91 8.16 9.26
C ILE A 115 9.55 7.55 9.62
N GLU A 116 8.53 7.83 8.81
CA GLU A 116 7.25 7.11 8.82
C GLU A 116 6.70 7.00 7.39
N GLY A 117 6.23 5.83 7.01
CA GLY A 117 5.61 5.62 5.72
C GLY A 117 5.15 4.19 5.49
N PHE A 118 4.67 3.95 4.29
CA PHE A 118 4.08 2.67 3.89
C PHE A 118 4.71 2.17 2.60
N GLN A 119 4.89 0.85 2.55
CA GLN A 119 5.19 0.11 1.33
C GLN A 119 4.01 -0.83 1.05
N LEU A 120 3.30 -0.61 -0.05
CA LEU A 120 2.19 -1.45 -0.50
C LEU A 120 2.59 -2.15 -1.79
N TRP A 121 2.35 -3.46 -1.89
CA TRP A 121 2.49 -4.20 -3.13
C TRP A 121 1.12 -4.53 -3.71
N VAL A 122 0.95 -4.20 -4.99
CA VAL A 122 -0.24 -4.50 -5.77
C VAL A 122 0.11 -5.55 -6.81
N ASN A 123 -0.65 -6.63 -6.87
CA ASN A 123 -0.42 -7.69 -7.85
C ASN A 123 -0.83 -7.25 -9.25
N LEU A 124 -0.08 -7.67 -10.24
CA LEU A 124 -0.45 -7.56 -11.64
C LEU A 124 -1.13 -8.85 -12.10
N SER A 125 -2.21 -8.72 -12.88
CA SER A 125 -2.82 -9.88 -13.52
C SER A 125 -1.84 -10.55 -14.49
N ALA A 126 -2.01 -11.84 -14.74
CA ALA A 126 -1.15 -12.65 -15.61
C ALA A 126 -0.82 -11.95 -16.95
N LYS A 127 -1.84 -11.36 -17.58
CA LYS A 127 -1.66 -10.61 -18.84
C LYS A 127 -0.80 -9.35 -18.73
N ASN A 128 -0.66 -8.79 -17.53
CA ASN A 128 0.04 -7.53 -17.28
C ASN A 128 1.40 -7.72 -16.58
N LYS A 129 1.71 -8.93 -16.09
CA LYS A 129 2.96 -9.18 -15.36
C LYS A 129 4.23 -8.87 -16.14
N MET A 130 4.16 -8.96 -17.45
CA MET A 130 5.30 -8.68 -18.33
C MET A 130 5.17 -7.34 -19.08
N ASN A 131 4.31 -6.42 -18.60
CA ASN A 131 4.27 -5.04 -19.11
C ASN A 131 5.60 -4.32 -18.83
N SER A 132 5.91 -3.32 -19.64
CA SER A 132 7.08 -2.48 -19.42
C SER A 132 7.02 -1.77 -18.06
N PRO A 133 8.15 -1.64 -17.36
CA PRO A 133 8.22 -0.89 -16.12
C PRO A 133 7.81 0.58 -16.31
N ARG A 134 7.18 1.16 -15.28
CA ARG A 134 6.71 2.55 -15.29
C ARG A 134 6.76 3.16 -13.91
N TYR A 135 7.07 4.46 -13.82
CA TYR A 135 7.00 5.25 -12.59
C TYR A 135 5.92 6.33 -12.68
N GLN A 136 5.29 6.60 -11.55
CA GLN A 136 4.51 7.80 -11.29
C GLN A 136 5.02 8.38 -9.97
N GLU A 137 5.75 9.48 -10.06
CA GLU A 137 6.21 10.26 -8.91
C GLU A 137 5.18 11.36 -8.66
N ILE A 138 4.51 11.27 -7.53
CA ILE A 138 3.42 12.18 -7.16
C ILE A 138 3.88 13.02 -5.98
N LYS A 139 4.02 14.31 -6.19
CA LYS A 139 4.34 15.24 -5.12
C LYS A 139 3.11 15.51 -4.26
N LYS A 140 3.33 15.80 -2.97
CA LYS A 140 2.25 16.02 -2.01
C LYS A 140 1.25 17.10 -2.43
N GLU A 141 1.70 18.09 -3.21
CA GLU A 141 0.87 19.16 -3.74
C GLU A 141 -0.10 18.69 -4.84
N GLU A 142 0.20 17.56 -5.47
CA GLU A 142 -0.63 16.95 -6.51
C GLU A 142 -1.72 16.04 -5.92
N ILE A 143 -1.60 15.67 -4.62
CA ILE A 143 -2.55 14.79 -3.94
C ILE A 143 -3.74 15.62 -3.42
N PRO A 144 -4.93 15.48 -4.03
CA PRO A 144 -6.10 16.22 -3.60
C PRO A 144 -6.48 15.89 -2.15
N THR A 145 -6.80 16.92 -1.40
CA THR A 145 -7.36 16.82 -0.06
C THR A 145 -8.84 17.18 -0.11
N VAL A 146 -9.68 16.25 0.27
CA VAL A 146 -11.14 16.38 0.27
C VAL A 146 -11.66 16.53 1.68
N ALA A 147 -12.31 17.65 1.97
CA ALA A 147 -13.06 17.83 3.20
C ALA A 147 -14.42 17.12 3.09
N MET A 148 -14.70 16.25 4.02
CA MET A 148 -15.97 15.53 4.17
C MET A 148 -16.76 16.12 5.34
N PRO A 149 -18.05 15.76 5.53
CA PRO A 149 -18.80 16.12 6.73
C PRO A 149 -18.03 15.81 8.03
N ASP A 150 -18.39 16.53 9.09
CA ASP A 150 -17.80 16.35 10.43
C ASP A 150 -16.28 16.56 10.49
N ASN A 151 -15.73 17.42 9.61
CA ASN A 151 -14.30 17.72 9.50
C ASN A 151 -13.40 16.50 9.21
N VAL A 152 -13.94 15.44 8.64
CA VAL A 152 -13.15 14.33 8.14
C VAL A 152 -12.37 14.79 6.91
N ILE A 153 -11.09 14.48 6.87
CA ILE A 153 -10.19 14.85 5.77
C ILE A 153 -9.69 13.59 5.07
N VAL A 154 -9.77 13.60 3.74
CA VAL A 154 -9.30 12.49 2.91
C VAL A 154 -8.27 12.97 1.91
N LYS A 155 -7.05 12.41 1.96
CA LYS A 155 -6.08 12.54 0.88
C LYS A 155 -6.35 11.43 -0.14
N VAL A 156 -6.57 11.83 -1.39
CA VAL A 156 -6.94 10.91 -2.47
C VAL A 156 -5.70 10.58 -3.30
N ILE A 157 -5.00 9.50 -2.98
CA ILE A 157 -3.78 9.10 -3.69
C ILE A 157 -4.17 8.40 -5.00
N CYS A 158 -5.07 7.43 -4.94
CA CYS A 158 -5.60 6.70 -6.08
C CYS A 158 -7.10 6.47 -5.88
N GLY A 159 -7.86 6.42 -6.98
CA GLY A 159 -9.32 6.26 -6.92
C GLY A 159 -10.07 7.59 -6.99
N LYS A 160 -11.32 7.60 -6.52
CA LYS A 160 -12.22 8.77 -6.65
C LYS A 160 -13.17 8.89 -5.47
N ILE A 161 -13.31 10.09 -4.91
CA ILE A 161 -14.32 10.42 -3.88
C ILE A 161 -14.98 11.76 -4.21
N ASN A 162 -16.31 11.85 -4.10
CA ASN A 162 -17.09 13.07 -4.38
C ASN A 162 -16.74 13.75 -5.72
N GLY A 163 -16.43 12.94 -6.75
CA GLY A 163 -16.05 13.46 -8.06
C GLY A 163 -14.56 13.80 -8.21
N ILE A 164 -13.81 13.93 -7.13
CA ILE A 164 -12.38 14.25 -7.12
C ILE A 164 -11.58 12.95 -7.28
N ARG A 165 -10.65 12.96 -8.25
CA ARG A 165 -9.75 11.82 -8.52
C ARG A 165 -8.37 12.06 -7.92
N GLY A 166 -7.75 10.98 -7.46
CA GLY A 166 -6.33 10.96 -7.16
C GLY A 166 -5.46 11.01 -8.43
N PRO A 167 -4.21 11.45 -8.30
CA PRO A 167 -3.29 11.63 -9.44
C PRO A 167 -2.79 10.31 -10.04
N VAL A 168 -2.81 9.21 -9.29
CA VAL A 168 -2.33 7.91 -9.79
C VAL A 168 -3.35 7.31 -10.76
N GLU A 169 -2.90 7.02 -11.99
CA GLU A 169 -3.74 6.56 -13.08
C GLU A 169 -3.17 5.33 -13.80
N GLY A 170 -4.05 4.62 -14.51
CA GLY A 170 -3.66 3.50 -15.38
C GLY A 170 -3.27 2.23 -14.63
N ILE A 171 -3.78 2.04 -13.42
CA ILE A 171 -3.56 0.82 -12.62
C ILE A 171 -4.64 -0.20 -12.93
N ALA A 172 -4.23 -1.40 -13.35
CA ALA A 172 -5.14 -2.43 -13.84
C ALA A 172 -6.16 -2.93 -12.81
N ALA A 173 -5.76 -3.01 -11.55
CA ALA A 173 -6.60 -3.43 -10.43
C ALA A 173 -7.64 -2.37 -10.00
N GLN A 174 -7.64 -1.19 -10.64
CA GLN A 174 -8.50 -0.05 -10.30
C GLN A 174 -8.55 0.23 -8.78
N PRO A 175 -7.39 0.39 -8.13
CA PRO A 175 -7.34 0.50 -6.69
C PRO A 175 -7.91 1.84 -6.20
N THR A 176 -8.36 1.81 -4.95
CA THR A 176 -8.52 3.00 -4.13
C THR A 176 -7.42 2.99 -3.08
N LEU A 177 -6.75 4.12 -2.89
CA LEU A 177 -5.80 4.35 -1.81
C LEU A 177 -6.06 5.74 -1.23
N PHE A 178 -6.66 5.77 -0.03
CA PHE A 178 -6.99 7.00 0.68
C PHE A 178 -6.29 7.02 2.04
N ASP A 179 -5.70 8.16 2.40
CA ASP A 179 -5.31 8.47 3.78
C ASP A 179 -6.46 9.29 4.40
N VAL A 180 -7.13 8.70 5.37
CA VAL A 180 -8.34 9.24 5.99
C VAL A 180 -8.03 9.67 7.42
N ASN A 181 -8.27 10.94 7.73
CA ASN A 181 -8.17 11.50 9.07
C ASN A 181 -9.56 11.82 9.61
N ILE A 182 -9.95 11.17 10.70
CA ILE A 182 -11.29 11.22 11.29
C ILE A 182 -11.17 11.84 12.69
N PRO A 183 -11.68 13.07 12.91
CA PRO A 183 -11.67 13.70 14.23
C PRO A 183 -12.54 12.94 15.26
N PRO A 184 -12.33 13.17 16.57
CA PRO A 184 -13.16 12.59 17.61
C PRO A 184 -14.65 12.93 17.42
N GLY A 185 -15.53 11.96 17.66
CA GLY A 185 -16.98 12.09 17.51
C GLY A 185 -17.48 12.06 16.07
N SER A 186 -16.59 11.82 15.10
CA SER A 186 -16.89 11.84 13.66
C SER A 186 -16.89 10.45 13.03
N SER A 187 -17.43 10.33 11.82
CA SER A 187 -17.37 9.09 11.05
C SER A 187 -17.10 9.34 9.56
N PHE A 188 -16.22 8.54 9.01
CA PHE A 188 -16.00 8.44 7.58
C PHE A 188 -16.93 7.41 6.97
N LYS A 189 -17.58 7.78 5.84
CA LYS A 189 -18.39 6.85 5.04
C LYS A 189 -17.97 6.94 3.59
N TYR A 190 -17.83 5.79 2.95
CA TYR A 190 -17.45 5.71 1.56
C TYR A 190 -18.24 4.61 0.84
N SER A 191 -18.84 4.97 -0.29
CA SER A 191 -19.54 4.02 -1.17
C SER A 191 -18.60 3.54 -2.27
N LEU A 192 -18.63 2.24 -2.54
CA LEU A 192 -17.73 1.58 -3.47
C LEU A 192 -18.42 0.46 -4.23
N ASN A 193 -17.76 -0.05 -5.26
CA ASN A 193 -18.25 -1.15 -6.05
C ASN A 193 -18.29 -2.44 -5.21
N GLN A 194 -19.40 -3.19 -5.29
CA GLN A 194 -19.58 -4.46 -4.58
C GLN A 194 -18.51 -5.50 -4.94
N ASN A 195 -17.99 -5.46 -6.15
CA ASN A 195 -17.00 -6.42 -6.67
C ASN A 195 -15.56 -6.13 -6.24
N GLN A 196 -15.33 -5.14 -5.38
CA GLN A 196 -14.00 -4.83 -4.87
C GLN A 196 -13.78 -5.44 -3.49
N ASN A 197 -12.59 -5.99 -3.27
CA ASN A 197 -12.10 -6.26 -1.92
C ASN A 197 -11.73 -4.92 -1.26
N VAL A 198 -12.01 -4.81 0.02
CA VAL A 198 -11.81 -3.57 0.77
C VAL A 198 -11.20 -3.89 2.12
N SER A 199 -10.23 -3.10 2.51
CA SER A 199 -9.66 -3.13 3.86
C SER A 199 -9.33 -1.72 4.34
N ALA A 200 -9.26 -1.56 5.66
CA ALA A 200 -8.82 -0.35 6.32
C ALA A 200 -7.72 -0.68 7.33
N TYR A 201 -6.54 -0.10 7.17
CA TYR A 201 -5.46 -0.20 8.13
C TYR A 201 -5.49 0.98 9.08
N ILE A 202 -5.70 0.74 10.36
CA ILE A 202 -5.72 1.76 11.41
C ILE A 202 -4.27 1.97 11.87
N PHE A 203 -3.68 3.12 11.55
CA PHE A 203 -2.30 3.40 11.93
C PHE A 203 -2.16 4.48 13.02
N LYS A 204 -3.30 5.05 13.45
CA LYS A 204 -3.37 5.93 14.62
C LYS A 204 -4.74 5.89 15.26
N GLY A 205 -4.77 5.77 16.59
CA GLY A 205 -5.97 5.82 17.40
C GLY A 205 -6.78 4.51 17.40
N THR A 206 -7.99 4.59 17.93
CA THR A 206 -8.92 3.46 18.05
C THR A 206 -10.15 3.71 17.20
N ALA A 207 -10.38 2.88 16.20
CA ALA A 207 -11.52 2.95 15.29
C ALA A 207 -12.66 2.05 15.75
N TYR A 208 -13.89 2.45 15.43
CA TYR A 208 -15.09 1.66 15.67
C TYR A 208 -15.80 1.41 14.34
N PHE A 209 -16.27 0.18 14.19
CA PHE A 209 -16.96 -0.29 13.00
C PHE A 209 -18.39 -0.68 13.36
N ASP A 210 -19.17 -1.10 12.36
CA ASP A 210 -20.52 -1.59 12.58
C ASP A 210 -20.55 -2.72 13.65
N ASP A 211 -21.67 -2.85 14.38
CA ASP A 211 -21.84 -3.78 15.50
C ASP A 211 -20.89 -3.51 16.71
N ASN A 212 -20.36 -2.29 16.84
CA ASN A 212 -19.42 -1.86 17.90
C ASN A 212 -18.10 -2.63 17.93
N VAL A 213 -17.64 -3.13 16.80
CA VAL A 213 -16.31 -3.72 16.69
C VAL A 213 -15.25 -2.64 16.91
N GLU A 214 -14.47 -2.77 17.97
CA GLU A 214 -13.37 -1.87 18.32
C GLU A 214 -12.06 -2.40 17.77
N VAL A 215 -11.27 -1.53 17.12
CA VAL A 215 -10.00 -1.89 16.50
C VAL A 215 -8.95 -0.83 16.84
N GLU A 216 -7.88 -1.28 17.47
CA GLU A 216 -6.75 -0.45 17.84
C GLU A 216 -5.80 -0.19 16.67
N GLU A 217 -4.87 0.76 16.88
CA GLU A 217 -3.83 1.04 15.89
C GLU A 217 -2.96 -0.19 15.57
N LEU A 218 -2.25 -0.12 14.45
CA LEU A 218 -1.44 -1.19 13.87
C LEU A 218 -2.24 -2.44 13.48
N THR A 219 -3.53 -2.25 13.19
CA THR A 219 -4.44 -3.34 12.87
C THR A 219 -5.23 -3.04 11.59
N SER A 220 -5.33 -4.04 10.73
CA SER A 220 -6.13 -3.99 9.49
C SER A 220 -7.46 -4.70 9.67
N VAL A 221 -8.50 -4.10 9.10
CA VAL A 221 -9.85 -4.66 9.01
C VAL A 221 -10.11 -5.03 7.56
N VAL A 222 -10.52 -6.25 7.31
CA VAL A 222 -11.05 -6.71 6.01
C VAL A 222 -12.57 -6.68 6.08
N PHE A 223 -13.19 -6.07 5.09
CA PHE A 223 -14.64 -5.96 5.02
C PHE A 223 -15.24 -7.04 4.10
N GLY A 224 -16.38 -7.57 4.49
CA GLY A 224 -17.21 -8.47 3.70
C GLY A 224 -17.99 -7.74 2.59
N GLU A 225 -19.04 -8.39 2.07
CA GLU A 225 -19.87 -7.87 0.99
C GLU A 225 -20.74 -6.67 1.40
N GLY A 226 -20.88 -5.73 0.47
CA GLY A 226 -21.72 -4.54 0.60
C GLY A 226 -21.31 -3.42 -0.36
N ASP A 227 -21.98 -2.27 -0.23
CA ASP A 227 -21.84 -1.10 -1.11
C ASP A 227 -21.09 0.05 -0.44
N SER A 228 -20.85 -0.03 0.87
CA SER A 228 -20.25 1.06 1.63
C SER A 228 -19.47 0.54 2.83
N VAL A 229 -18.50 1.33 3.26
CA VAL A 229 -17.78 1.15 4.51
C VAL A 229 -18.02 2.35 5.42
N ARG A 230 -17.96 2.10 6.74
CA ARG A 230 -18.03 3.14 7.77
C ARG A 230 -16.91 2.91 8.77
N ILE A 231 -16.18 3.99 9.10
CA ILE A 231 -15.14 4.02 10.13
C ILE A 231 -15.51 5.17 11.08
N GLU A 232 -15.55 4.91 12.37
CA GLU A 232 -15.95 5.88 13.38
C GLU A 232 -14.80 6.15 14.36
N ALA A 233 -14.57 7.41 14.67
CA ALA A 233 -13.67 7.86 15.73
C ALA A 233 -14.52 8.37 16.90
N ARG A 234 -14.36 7.80 18.10
CA ARG A 234 -15.17 8.20 19.27
C ARG A 234 -14.41 9.20 20.15
N LYS A 235 -13.34 8.78 20.78
CA LYS A 235 -12.61 9.58 21.79
C LYS A 235 -11.40 10.30 21.22
N ASN A 236 -10.69 9.65 20.33
CA ASN A 236 -9.42 10.11 19.78
C ASN A 236 -9.53 10.23 18.25
N THR A 237 -8.65 11.05 17.66
CA THR A 237 -8.49 11.07 16.19
C THR A 237 -8.07 9.70 15.71
N VAL A 238 -8.72 9.23 14.65
CA VAL A 238 -8.34 8.03 13.92
C VAL A 238 -7.70 8.42 12.60
N ARG A 239 -6.56 7.79 12.25
CA ARG A 239 -6.04 7.80 10.88
C ARG A 239 -6.02 6.38 10.33
N ALA A 240 -6.49 6.27 9.10
CA ALA A 240 -6.59 4.99 8.43
C ALA A 240 -6.16 5.10 6.96
N LEU A 241 -5.47 4.06 6.46
CA LEU A 241 -5.39 3.82 5.02
C LEU A 241 -6.59 2.97 4.62
N LEU A 242 -7.48 3.53 3.78
CA LEU A 242 -8.50 2.74 3.09
C LEU A 242 -7.93 2.27 1.77
N ILE A 243 -7.89 0.96 1.58
CA ILE A 243 -7.44 0.32 0.35
C ILE A 243 -8.56 -0.56 -0.22
N SER A 244 -8.81 -0.45 -1.51
CA SER A 244 -9.72 -1.34 -2.23
C SER A 244 -9.24 -1.61 -3.64
N GLY A 245 -9.61 -2.75 -4.21
CA GLY A 245 -9.26 -3.11 -5.58
C GLY A 245 -10.08 -4.28 -6.09
N ALA A 246 -10.17 -4.41 -7.41
CA ALA A 246 -10.78 -5.56 -8.05
C ALA A 246 -9.91 -6.80 -7.81
N PRO A 247 -10.43 -7.86 -7.18
CA PRO A 247 -9.65 -9.09 -6.98
C PRO A 247 -9.28 -9.71 -8.34
N LEU A 248 -8.08 -10.23 -8.43
CA LEU A 248 -7.61 -10.89 -9.65
C LEU A 248 -8.09 -12.34 -9.74
N ASN A 249 -8.22 -12.99 -8.58
CA ASN A 249 -8.60 -14.41 -8.48
C ASN A 249 -7.70 -15.33 -9.34
N GLU A 250 -6.42 -15.02 -9.40
CA GLU A 250 -5.41 -15.75 -10.14
C GLU A 250 -4.47 -16.49 -9.20
N GLU A 251 -3.82 -17.55 -9.68
CA GLU A 251 -2.77 -18.24 -8.94
C GLU A 251 -1.59 -17.32 -8.68
N ILE A 252 -0.95 -17.48 -7.52
CA ILE A 252 0.18 -16.67 -7.07
C ILE A 252 1.37 -17.58 -6.76
N ALA A 253 2.42 -17.44 -7.57
CA ALA A 253 3.73 -18.03 -7.30
C ALA A 253 4.66 -16.91 -6.80
N TRP A 254 4.93 -16.89 -5.49
CA TRP A 254 5.68 -15.80 -4.84
C TRP A 254 6.95 -16.34 -4.17
N ASN A 255 8.08 -15.70 -4.45
CA ASN A 255 9.33 -15.92 -3.73
C ASN A 255 10.15 -14.63 -3.66
N GLY A 256 10.43 -14.15 -2.45
CA GLY A 256 11.14 -12.88 -2.23
C GLY A 256 10.46 -11.71 -2.96
N PRO A 257 11.20 -10.94 -3.77
CA PRO A 257 10.68 -9.75 -4.43
C PRO A 257 10.00 -10.01 -5.79
N ILE A 258 9.80 -11.27 -6.18
CA ILE A 258 9.25 -11.66 -7.49
C ILE A 258 7.94 -12.44 -7.28
N VAL A 259 6.89 -12.01 -8.00
CA VAL A 259 5.56 -12.63 -7.95
C VAL A 259 5.06 -12.90 -9.35
N MET A 260 4.87 -14.19 -9.66
CA MET A 260 4.38 -14.68 -10.95
C MET A 260 3.08 -15.48 -10.75
N ASN A 261 2.57 -16.13 -11.80
CA ASN A 261 1.38 -16.98 -11.70
C ASN A 261 1.72 -18.47 -11.58
N SER A 262 2.91 -18.89 -12.02
CA SER A 262 3.35 -20.29 -11.94
C SER A 262 4.77 -20.42 -11.37
N GLN A 263 5.08 -21.63 -10.88
CA GLN A 263 6.43 -21.93 -10.40
C GLN A 263 7.46 -21.93 -11.53
N GLU A 264 7.06 -22.26 -12.75
CA GLU A 264 7.89 -22.24 -13.95
C GLU A 264 8.29 -20.82 -14.32
N GLU A 265 7.32 -19.88 -14.31
CA GLU A 265 7.59 -18.45 -14.53
C GLU A 265 8.51 -17.88 -13.46
N LEU A 266 8.30 -18.28 -12.21
CA LEU A 266 9.13 -17.85 -11.10
C LEU A 266 10.59 -18.35 -11.23
N LYS A 267 10.78 -19.63 -11.59
CA LYS A 267 12.11 -20.22 -11.89
C LYS A 267 12.79 -19.48 -13.04
N THR A 268 12.03 -19.17 -14.10
CA THR A 268 12.51 -18.39 -15.26
C THR A 268 13.00 -17.02 -14.81
N ALA A 269 12.21 -16.29 -14.03
CA ALA A 269 12.57 -14.95 -13.52
C ALA A 269 13.87 -14.97 -12.72
N PHE A 270 14.04 -15.94 -11.81
CA PHE A 270 15.27 -16.09 -11.04
C PHE A 270 16.48 -16.55 -11.90
N SER A 271 16.25 -17.35 -12.93
CA SER A 271 17.29 -17.72 -13.87
C SER A 271 17.78 -16.51 -14.67
N GLU A 272 16.85 -15.71 -15.18
CA GLU A 272 17.18 -14.48 -15.90
C GLU A 272 17.90 -13.47 -15.00
N PHE A 273 17.52 -13.35 -13.73
CA PHE A 273 18.21 -12.50 -12.76
C PHE A 273 19.67 -12.92 -12.56
N ARG A 274 19.91 -14.23 -12.35
CA ARG A 274 21.28 -14.76 -12.22
C ARG A 274 22.14 -14.62 -13.46
N ASN A 275 21.51 -14.68 -14.63
CA ASN A 275 22.20 -14.61 -15.93
C ASN A 275 22.37 -13.17 -16.47
N GLY A 276 21.90 -12.14 -15.73
CA GLY A 276 21.97 -10.74 -16.16
C GLY A 276 21.01 -10.38 -17.32
N THR A 277 19.97 -11.17 -17.56
CA THR A 277 18.96 -10.95 -18.62
C THR A 277 17.59 -10.62 -18.05
N PHE A 278 17.54 -10.18 -16.78
CA PHE A 278 16.30 -9.89 -16.06
C PHE A 278 15.60 -8.62 -16.57
N ILE A 279 16.36 -7.58 -16.88
CA ILE A 279 15.85 -6.32 -17.44
C ILE A 279 15.61 -6.54 -18.94
N LYS A 280 14.41 -6.19 -19.41
CA LYS A 280 13.97 -6.39 -20.79
C LYS A 280 14.05 -5.12 -21.61
#